data_5f5c70f7995c1f73b010881db6a24831
#
_entry.id   5f5c70f7995c1f73b010881db6a24831
#
_cell.length_a   1.000
_cell.length_b   1.000
_cell.length_c   1.000
_cell.angle_alpha   90.00
_cell.angle_beta   90.00
_cell.angle_gamma   90.00
#
_symmetry.space_group_name_H-M   'P 1'
#
loop_
_entity.id
_entity.type
_entity.pdbx_description
1 polymer ?
#
loop_
_entity_poly.entity_id
_entity_poly.type
_entity_poly.pdbx_seq_one_letter_code
_entity_poly.pdbx_strand_id
1 'polypeptide(L)'
;ILSLDTETTGTEPMDAELVGMSFSIAENEAFYVPVPSDQDEALKIVNEFRPVFENENSLKVGQNIKYDMIVLQNYGATVKGPLFDTMIAHYVLQPELRHGMDYLAEIYLHYQTIHIDELIGPKGKNQKNMRDLDPKDVYLYACEDADVTLKLKNVLEKELKENDAERLFYDIEMPLVPVLVNIERNGVLLDTEALKQSSAHFTAQMEQIEKEIYELAGETFNIASPKQVGEVLFDKLKIVEKAKKTKTGQYVTSEEVLESLRHKHPVVEKILEHRGLKKLLGTYIDALPLLINPRTGRVHTSFNQTVTATGRLSSSNPNLQNIPIRDENGKEIRKAFIPDEGCLFFSADYSQIELRIMAHLSEDKNMIDAFLSNHDIHAATAAKVYKIDLKDVGSDMRRKAKTANFGIIYGISVFGLAERMNVDRKEAKELIDGYFETYPGVKAYMDKSIQVAQEKGYVETIFHRKRFLPDINSRNAVVRGYAERNAINAPIQGSAADIIKVAMARIYQRFQTEGIQAKMILQVHDELNFSVPVNEKERVEEIVIEEMEKAYRMHVPLKADCGWGKNWLEAH
;
A
#
# COMPACT_ATOMS: atom_id res chain seq x y z
N ILE A 1 0.08 25.40 19.97
CA ILE A 1 0.92 24.48 19.18
C ILE A 1 1.83 23.73 20.13
N LEU A 2 1.89 22.43 19.98
CA LEU A 2 2.74 21.56 20.76
C LEU A 2 3.45 20.57 19.83
N SER A 3 4.77 20.67 19.73
CA SER A 3 5.60 19.63 19.12
C SER A 3 5.88 18.56 20.16
N LEU A 4 5.71 17.32 19.80
CA LEU A 4 5.92 16.17 20.69
C LEU A 4 6.68 15.05 19.98
N ASP A 5 7.46 14.32 20.77
CA ASP A 5 8.17 13.12 20.34
C ASP A 5 8.25 12.15 21.50
N THR A 6 8.32 10.86 21.20
CA THR A 6 8.48 9.81 22.20
C THR A 6 9.79 9.08 22.00
N GLU A 7 10.45 8.76 23.11
CA GLU A 7 11.58 7.84 23.14
C GLU A 7 11.11 6.49 23.64
N THR A 8 11.47 5.43 22.95
CA THR A 8 10.95 4.10 23.21
C THR A 8 12.02 3.03 23.09
N THR A 9 11.69 1.81 23.48
CA THR A 9 12.60 0.66 23.43
C THR A 9 12.73 0.01 22.04
N GLY A 10 11.89 0.38 21.07
CA GLY A 10 11.92 -0.26 19.75
C GLY A 10 11.12 0.47 18.69
N THR A 11 11.10 -0.09 17.49
CA THR A 11 10.46 0.52 16.31
C THR A 11 9.01 0.07 16.09
N GLU A 12 8.59 -1.02 16.74
CA GLU A 12 7.21 -1.53 16.65
C GLU A 12 6.36 -0.90 17.74
N PRO A 13 5.42 0.02 17.41
CA PRO A 13 4.74 0.81 18.43
C PRO A 13 3.83 0.01 19.35
N MET A 14 3.33 -1.16 18.91
CA MET A 14 2.50 -2.01 19.74
C MET A 14 3.32 -2.82 20.78
N ASP A 15 4.62 -2.97 20.57
CA ASP A 15 5.52 -3.72 21.45
C ASP A 15 6.46 -2.83 22.26
N ALA A 16 6.68 -1.59 21.79
CA ALA A 16 7.64 -0.69 22.40
C ALA A 16 7.17 -0.14 23.75
N GLU A 17 8.10 -0.09 24.71
CA GLU A 17 7.89 0.61 25.97
C GLU A 17 8.28 2.09 25.84
N LEU A 18 7.51 2.96 26.46
CA LEU A 18 7.80 4.39 26.54
C LEU A 18 8.94 4.65 27.54
N VAL A 19 10.01 5.26 27.05
CA VAL A 19 11.19 5.63 27.84
C VAL A 19 11.16 7.11 28.25
N GLY A 20 10.55 7.94 27.44
CA GLY A 20 10.41 9.36 27.71
C GLY A 20 9.59 10.10 26.68
N MET A 21 9.25 11.33 27.02
CA MET A 21 8.49 12.24 26.14
C MET A 21 9.24 13.55 26.04
N SER A 22 9.32 14.11 24.85
CA SER A 22 9.88 15.45 24.64
C SER A 22 8.84 16.38 24.04
N PHE A 23 8.93 17.66 24.42
CA PHE A 23 7.97 18.68 24.03
C PHE A 23 8.68 19.98 23.66
N SER A 24 8.14 20.68 22.67
CA SER A 24 8.56 22.04 22.33
C SER A 24 7.34 22.89 21.97
N ILE A 25 7.27 24.08 22.52
CA ILE A 25 6.22 25.07 22.24
C ILE A 25 6.77 26.34 21.58
N ALA A 26 8.06 26.49 21.55
CA ALA A 26 8.77 27.62 20.93
C ALA A 26 10.10 27.10 20.36
N GLU A 27 10.55 27.70 19.26
CA GLU A 27 11.84 27.36 18.68
C GLU A 27 12.99 27.61 19.68
N ASN A 28 13.95 26.70 19.70
CA ASN A 28 15.12 26.68 20.57
C ASN A 28 14.80 26.44 22.06
N GLU A 29 13.59 25.97 22.36
CA GLU A 29 13.17 25.60 23.70
C GLU A 29 12.47 24.25 23.68
N ALA A 30 12.96 23.29 24.46
CA ALA A 30 12.38 21.98 24.56
C ALA A 30 12.55 21.36 25.93
N PHE A 31 11.70 20.43 26.29
CA PHE A 31 11.65 19.77 27.58
C PHE A 31 11.60 18.25 27.39
N TYR A 32 12.26 17.54 28.28
CA TYR A 32 12.25 16.08 28.30
C TYR A 32 11.69 15.56 29.61
N VAL A 33 10.76 14.61 29.53
CA VAL A 33 10.13 13.95 30.67
C VAL A 33 10.53 12.48 30.63
N PRO A 34 11.45 12.01 31.48
CA PRO A 34 11.77 10.60 31.59
C PRO A 34 10.57 9.80 32.10
N VAL A 35 10.36 8.61 31.58
CA VAL A 35 9.29 7.70 31.99
C VAL A 35 9.94 6.40 32.48
N PRO A 36 9.69 6.00 33.75
CA PRO A 36 10.29 4.80 34.29
C PRO A 36 9.70 3.50 33.69
N SER A 37 10.42 2.40 33.89
CA SER A 37 9.99 1.09 33.42
C SER A 37 8.81 0.50 34.22
N ASP A 38 8.60 0.95 35.44
CA ASP A 38 7.44 0.57 36.24
C ASP A 38 6.15 1.05 35.54
N GLN A 39 5.28 0.11 35.22
CA GLN A 39 4.08 0.41 34.42
C GLN A 39 3.11 1.35 35.15
N ASP A 40 2.93 1.18 36.46
CA ASP A 40 2.01 2.03 37.23
C ASP A 40 2.52 3.47 37.33
N GLU A 41 3.82 3.65 37.55
CA GLU A 41 4.44 4.97 37.57
C GLU A 41 4.42 5.63 36.19
N ALA A 42 4.69 4.85 35.13
CA ALA A 42 4.61 5.32 33.75
C ALA A 42 3.21 5.83 33.40
N LEU A 43 2.18 5.07 33.76
CA LEU A 43 0.78 5.47 33.54
C LEU A 43 0.41 6.75 34.29
N LYS A 44 0.91 6.92 35.52
CA LYS A 44 0.69 8.16 36.30
C LYS A 44 1.31 9.38 35.62
N ILE A 45 2.55 9.25 35.13
CA ILE A 45 3.25 10.34 34.44
C ILE A 45 2.51 10.72 33.15
N VAL A 46 2.17 9.73 32.31
CA VAL A 46 1.44 9.99 31.06
C VAL A 46 0.07 10.63 31.36
N ASN A 47 -0.61 10.19 32.41
CA ASN A 47 -1.91 10.73 32.80
C ASN A 47 -1.85 12.21 33.17
N GLU A 48 -0.74 12.70 33.75
CA GLU A 48 -0.56 14.12 34.03
C GLU A 48 -0.58 14.98 32.76
N PHE A 49 -0.16 14.41 31.63
CA PHE A 49 -0.13 15.10 30.33
C PHE A 49 -1.38 14.86 29.47
N ARG A 50 -2.30 13.99 29.88
CA ARG A 50 -3.53 13.72 29.12
C ARG A 50 -4.31 14.98 28.75
N PRO A 51 -4.52 15.96 29.66
CA PRO A 51 -5.23 17.19 29.30
C PRO A 51 -4.61 17.94 28.13
N VAL A 52 -3.29 17.85 27.98
CA VAL A 52 -2.57 18.48 26.87
C VAL A 52 -2.73 17.66 25.58
N PHE A 53 -2.56 16.35 25.66
CA PHE A 53 -2.73 15.47 24.50
C PHE A 53 -4.17 15.47 23.95
N GLU A 54 -5.15 15.50 24.84
CA GLU A 54 -6.56 15.42 24.50
C GLU A 54 -7.22 16.77 24.18
N ASN A 55 -6.47 17.86 24.27
CA ASN A 55 -6.98 19.21 23.95
C ASN A 55 -7.22 19.35 22.45
N GLU A 56 -8.49 19.39 22.06
CA GLU A 56 -8.94 19.47 20.66
C GLU A 56 -8.61 20.82 19.99
N ASN A 57 -8.28 21.85 20.78
CA ASN A 57 -7.95 23.18 20.28
C ASN A 57 -6.44 23.40 20.07
N SER A 58 -5.61 22.43 20.43
CA SER A 58 -4.16 22.51 20.32
C SER A 58 -3.67 21.72 19.11
N LEU A 59 -2.93 22.36 18.22
CA LEU A 59 -2.25 21.70 17.12
C LEU A 59 -1.07 20.86 17.66
N LYS A 60 -1.06 19.56 17.37
CA LYS A 60 0.06 18.68 17.70
C LYS A 60 0.92 18.47 16.47
N VAL A 61 2.20 18.68 16.64
CA VAL A 61 3.22 18.56 15.61
C VAL A 61 4.11 17.37 15.94
N GLY A 62 4.40 16.54 14.96
CA GLY A 62 5.30 15.39 15.13
C GLY A 62 5.97 15.02 13.83
N GLN A 63 7.01 14.21 13.93
CA GLN A 63 7.66 13.55 12.81
C GLN A 63 7.29 12.07 12.86
N ASN A 64 6.47 11.59 11.93
CA ASN A 64 5.83 10.28 12.00
C ASN A 64 4.98 10.14 13.29
N ILE A 65 4.10 11.10 13.49
CA ILE A 65 3.30 11.24 14.71
C ILE A 65 2.39 10.03 14.98
N LYS A 66 2.03 9.28 13.96
CA LYS A 66 1.25 8.04 14.10
C LYS A 66 1.91 7.07 15.08
N TYR A 67 3.22 6.91 14.99
CA TYR A 67 4.00 6.08 15.92
C TYR A 67 3.81 6.55 17.36
N ASP A 68 4.01 7.84 17.62
CA ASP A 68 3.87 8.42 18.95
C ASP A 68 2.44 8.31 19.48
N MET A 69 1.45 8.52 18.62
CA MET A 69 0.04 8.39 18.98
C MET A 69 -0.31 6.96 19.42
N ILE A 70 0.20 5.95 18.72
CA ILE A 70 -0.02 4.54 19.09
C ILE A 70 0.64 4.23 20.44
N VAL A 71 1.89 4.63 20.61
CA VAL A 71 2.62 4.41 21.87
C VAL A 71 1.90 5.06 23.05
N LEU A 72 1.52 6.33 22.91
CA LEU A 72 0.79 7.07 23.97
C LEU A 72 -0.56 6.44 24.29
N GLN A 73 -1.26 5.95 23.29
CA GLN A 73 -2.55 5.28 23.51
C GLN A 73 -2.40 3.96 24.26
N ASN A 74 -1.28 3.27 24.12
CA ASN A 74 -0.95 2.09 24.93
C ASN A 74 -0.81 2.45 26.43
N TYR A 75 -0.52 3.72 26.74
CA TYR A 75 -0.46 4.26 28.10
C TYR A 75 -1.71 5.06 28.48
N GLY A 76 -2.80 4.93 27.74
CA GLY A 76 -4.10 5.50 28.07
C GLY A 76 -4.31 6.94 27.63
N ALA A 77 -3.42 7.53 26.84
CA ALA A 77 -3.56 8.89 26.33
C ALA A 77 -3.88 8.91 24.84
N THR A 78 -4.98 9.56 24.48
CA THR A 78 -5.38 9.73 23.07
C THR A 78 -5.00 11.15 22.62
N VAL A 79 -4.19 11.25 21.58
CA VAL A 79 -3.84 12.54 20.97
C VAL A 79 -5.02 13.02 20.12
N LYS A 80 -5.60 14.16 20.48
CA LYS A 80 -6.77 14.75 19.81
C LYS A 80 -6.45 16.12 19.24
N GLY A 81 -7.32 16.62 18.40
CA GLY A 81 -7.21 17.91 17.76
C GLY A 81 -6.45 17.88 16.44
N PRO A 82 -6.20 19.05 15.84
CA PRO A 82 -5.50 19.11 14.57
C PRO A 82 -4.06 18.59 14.68
N LEU A 83 -3.60 17.98 13.60
CA LEU A 83 -2.26 17.38 13.50
C LEU A 83 -1.45 18.05 12.40
N PHE A 84 -0.14 18.09 12.59
CA PHE A 84 0.82 18.40 11.55
C PHE A 84 1.99 17.40 11.63
N ASP A 85 2.07 16.52 10.67
CA ASP A 85 3.18 15.56 10.56
C ASP A 85 4.19 16.08 9.53
N THR A 86 5.40 16.35 9.98
CA THR A 86 6.46 16.91 9.13
C THR A 86 6.95 15.94 8.07
N MET A 87 6.93 14.65 8.36
CA MET A 87 7.28 13.60 7.39
C MET A 87 6.27 13.56 6.24
N ILE A 88 4.98 13.59 6.56
CA ILE A 88 3.90 13.58 5.56
C ILE A 88 3.85 14.90 4.78
N ALA A 89 4.10 16.04 5.45
CA ALA A 89 4.17 17.33 4.77
C ALA A 89 5.25 17.32 3.67
N HIS A 90 6.42 16.82 3.98
CA HIS A 90 7.49 16.70 2.97
C HIS A 90 7.14 15.68 1.88
N TYR A 91 6.51 14.59 2.24
CA TYR A 91 6.03 13.60 1.26
C TYR A 91 5.06 14.20 0.24
N VAL A 92 4.12 15.02 0.69
CA VAL A 92 3.18 15.71 -0.20
C VAL A 92 3.92 16.65 -1.16
N LEU A 93 4.97 17.32 -0.69
CA LEU A 93 5.78 18.25 -1.48
C LEU A 93 6.75 17.54 -2.44
N GLN A 94 7.41 16.49 -1.98
CA GLN A 94 8.48 15.79 -2.68
C GLN A 94 8.37 14.27 -2.47
N PRO A 95 7.41 13.60 -3.11
CA PRO A 95 7.07 12.20 -2.79
C PRO A 95 8.20 11.19 -3.05
N GLU A 96 9.18 11.51 -3.88
CA GLU A 96 10.27 10.61 -4.24
C GLU A 96 11.56 10.81 -3.45
N LEU A 97 11.64 11.88 -2.65
CA LEU A 97 12.80 12.14 -1.82
C LEU A 97 12.68 11.43 -0.47
N ARG A 98 13.77 11.49 0.31
CA ARG A 98 13.77 11.00 1.68
C ARG A 98 13.02 11.95 2.61
N HIS A 99 12.38 11.42 3.65
CA HIS A 99 11.53 12.18 4.55
C HIS A 99 11.98 12.08 6.02
N GLY A 100 13.16 11.50 6.26
CA GLY A 100 13.72 11.38 7.60
C GLY A 100 14.10 12.74 8.19
N MET A 101 14.02 12.87 9.51
CA MET A 101 14.29 14.12 10.21
C MET A 101 15.69 14.66 9.93
N ASP A 102 16.71 13.81 9.94
CA ASP A 102 18.09 14.19 9.68
C ASP A 102 18.24 14.86 8.31
N TYR A 103 17.66 14.25 7.30
CA TYR A 103 17.66 14.77 5.93
C TYR A 103 16.90 16.10 5.84
N LEU A 104 15.72 16.19 6.43
CA LEU A 104 14.90 17.40 6.41
C LEU A 104 15.58 18.56 7.15
N ALA A 105 16.20 18.29 8.29
CA ALA A 105 16.93 19.30 9.06
C ALA A 105 18.11 19.86 8.26
N GLU A 106 18.85 19.00 7.56
CA GLU A 106 19.96 19.41 6.71
C GLU A 106 19.50 20.29 5.55
N ILE A 107 18.46 19.87 4.83
CA ILE A 107 17.96 20.58 3.64
C ILE A 107 17.27 21.91 4.00
N TYR A 108 16.40 21.92 5.01
CA TYR A 108 15.56 23.07 5.31
C TYR A 108 16.11 23.99 6.41
N LEU A 109 16.89 23.44 7.34
CA LEU A 109 17.40 24.19 8.50
C LEU A 109 18.90 24.38 8.48
N HIS A 110 19.61 23.74 7.54
CA HIS A 110 21.08 23.70 7.48
C HIS A 110 21.70 23.26 8.81
N TYR A 111 21.07 22.27 9.42
CA TYR A 111 21.39 21.77 10.74
C TYR A 111 21.65 20.27 10.72
N GLN A 112 22.72 19.86 11.38
CA GLN A 112 23.07 18.45 11.52
C GLN A 112 22.59 17.95 12.88
N THR A 113 21.66 16.99 12.86
CA THR A 113 21.08 16.39 14.07
C THR A 113 22.00 15.34 14.69
N ILE A 114 21.76 15.05 15.97
CA ILE A 114 22.39 13.93 16.66
C ILE A 114 21.76 12.64 16.10
N HIS A 115 22.60 11.70 15.66
CA HIS A 115 22.11 10.40 15.20
C HIS A 115 21.88 9.46 16.39
N ILE A 116 20.80 8.68 16.33
CA ILE A 116 20.46 7.70 17.35
C ILE A 116 21.60 6.69 17.60
N ASP A 117 22.35 6.34 16.56
CA ASP A 117 23.49 5.42 16.65
C ASP A 117 24.61 5.94 17.55
N GLU A 118 24.71 7.26 17.73
CA GLU A 118 25.67 7.87 18.67
C GLU A 118 25.31 7.57 20.13
N LEU A 119 24.03 7.31 20.41
CA LEU A 119 23.53 6.99 21.76
C LEU A 119 23.51 5.50 22.03
N ILE A 120 22.92 4.73 21.12
CA ILE A 120 22.66 3.30 21.33
C ILE A 120 23.67 2.38 20.62
N GLY A 121 24.54 2.94 19.81
CA GLY A 121 25.50 2.20 19.00
C GLY A 121 24.95 1.71 17.65
N PRO A 122 25.82 1.22 16.78
CA PRO A 122 25.43 0.78 15.43
C PRO A 122 24.53 -0.46 15.49
N LYS A 123 23.76 -0.67 14.43
CA LYS A 123 22.90 -1.84 14.28
C LYS A 123 23.71 -3.13 14.43
N GLY A 124 23.22 -4.05 15.27
CA GLY A 124 23.87 -5.32 15.53
C GLY A 124 23.53 -5.87 16.91
N LYS A 125 24.15 -6.99 17.24
CA LYS A 125 23.93 -7.70 18.51
C LYS A 125 24.25 -6.88 19.77
N ASN A 126 25.11 -5.89 19.64
CA ASN A 126 25.56 -5.05 20.74
C ASN A 126 24.85 -3.70 20.81
N GLN A 127 23.86 -3.47 19.96
CA GLN A 127 23.07 -2.25 20.01
C GLN A 127 22.25 -2.20 21.28
N LYS A 128 22.36 -1.10 22.01
CA LYS A 128 21.56 -0.83 23.21
C LYS A 128 20.16 -0.36 22.79
N ASN A 129 19.24 -0.28 23.73
CA ASN A 129 18.00 0.46 23.54
C ASN A 129 18.00 1.70 24.46
N MET A 130 17.04 2.60 24.24
CA MET A 130 16.97 3.85 24.99
C MET A 130 16.76 3.63 26.50
N ARG A 131 16.16 2.52 26.90
CA ARG A 131 15.96 2.17 28.31
C ARG A 131 17.28 1.91 29.04
N ASP A 132 18.30 1.45 28.33
CA ASP A 132 19.62 1.13 28.89
C ASP A 132 20.46 2.38 29.21
N LEU A 133 20.01 3.56 28.77
CA LEU A 133 20.72 4.81 28.91
C LEU A 133 20.23 5.62 30.11
N ASP A 134 21.14 6.40 30.72
CA ASP A 134 20.76 7.40 31.72
C ASP A 134 19.97 8.53 31.04
N PRO A 135 18.86 9.03 31.64
CA PRO A 135 18.15 10.19 31.12
C PRO A 135 19.02 11.40 30.81
N LYS A 136 20.13 11.58 31.52
CA LYS A 136 21.12 12.64 31.27
C LYS A 136 21.80 12.51 29.90
N ASP A 137 21.90 11.31 29.36
CA ASP A 137 22.50 11.06 28.06
C ASP A 137 21.48 11.14 26.93
N VAL A 138 20.19 11.03 27.24
CA VAL A 138 19.10 10.99 26.27
C VAL A 138 18.46 12.37 26.05
N TYR A 139 18.41 13.22 27.06
CA TYR A 139 17.57 14.43 27.03
C TYR A 139 17.93 15.39 25.90
N LEU A 140 19.21 15.57 25.58
CA LEU A 140 19.63 16.46 24.49
C LEU A 140 19.12 15.97 23.13
N TYR A 141 19.26 14.68 22.88
CA TYR A 141 18.73 14.04 21.68
C TYR A 141 17.20 14.20 21.58
N ALA A 142 16.49 13.88 22.66
CA ALA A 142 15.03 13.96 22.70
C ALA A 142 14.50 15.40 22.55
N CYS A 143 15.13 16.36 23.24
CA CYS A 143 14.79 17.77 23.12
C CYS A 143 15.07 18.30 21.72
N GLU A 144 16.18 17.91 21.11
CA GLU A 144 16.52 18.28 19.74
C GLU A 144 15.44 17.78 18.78
N ASP A 145 14.96 16.54 18.90
CA ASP A 145 13.92 16.00 18.04
C ASP A 145 12.63 16.83 18.10
N ALA A 146 12.18 17.20 19.29
CA ALA A 146 10.98 18.04 19.45
C ALA A 146 11.18 19.45 18.90
N ASP A 147 12.33 20.07 19.13
CA ASP A 147 12.65 21.42 18.65
C ASP A 147 12.80 21.47 17.11
N VAL A 148 13.56 20.54 16.55
CA VAL A 148 13.75 20.43 15.10
C VAL A 148 12.42 20.17 14.39
N THR A 149 11.58 19.32 14.95
CA THR A 149 10.24 19.04 14.41
C THR A 149 9.39 20.31 14.37
N LEU A 150 9.41 21.13 15.40
CA LEU A 150 8.70 22.40 15.40
C LEU A 150 9.24 23.38 14.35
N LYS A 151 10.55 23.47 14.22
CA LYS A 151 11.19 24.31 13.19
C LYS A 151 10.85 23.84 11.77
N LEU A 152 10.86 22.53 11.55
CA LEU A 152 10.46 21.94 10.27
C LEU A 152 9.00 22.24 9.95
N LYS A 153 8.10 22.14 10.92
CA LYS A 153 6.70 22.53 10.75
C LYS A 153 6.58 23.95 10.23
N ASN A 154 7.30 24.90 10.83
CA ASN A 154 7.23 26.29 10.43
C ASN A 154 7.71 26.53 8.99
N VAL A 155 8.73 25.82 8.55
CA VAL A 155 9.24 25.90 7.17
C VAL A 155 8.31 25.19 6.20
N LEU A 156 7.90 23.96 6.52
CA LEU A 156 7.09 23.13 5.62
C LEU A 156 5.66 23.68 5.45
N GLU A 157 5.11 24.33 6.47
CA GLU A 157 3.81 25.01 6.36
C GLU A 157 3.81 26.06 5.24
N LYS A 158 4.89 26.84 5.14
CA LYS A 158 5.06 27.83 4.05
C LYS A 158 5.21 27.16 2.70
N GLU A 159 6.01 26.11 2.63
CA GLU A 159 6.22 25.33 1.39
C GLU A 159 4.90 24.73 0.90
N LEU A 160 4.07 24.19 1.78
CA LEU A 160 2.76 23.65 1.43
C LEU A 160 1.87 24.71 0.79
N LYS A 161 1.86 25.92 1.34
CA LYS A 161 1.08 27.04 0.82
C LYS A 161 1.59 27.49 -0.56
N GLU A 162 2.89 27.67 -0.69
CA GLU A 162 3.53 28.12 -1.93
C GLU A 162 3.37 27.12 -3.09
N ASN A 163 3.19 25.85 -2.79
CA ASN A 163 3.04 24.77 -3.77
C ASN A 163 1.59 24.28 -3.94
N ASP A 164 0.60 25.01 -3.43
CA ASP A 164 -0.82 24.63 -3.50
C ASP A 164 -1.13 23.23 -2.96
N ALA A 165 -0.38 22.80 -1.95
CA ALA A 165 -0.47 21.46 -1.36
C ALA A 165 -1.25 21.42 -0.05
N GLU A 166 -1.76 22.56 0.44
CA GLU A 166 -2.44 22.64 1.73
C GLU A 166 -3.69 21.76 1.80
N ARG A 167 -4.53 21.76 0.77
CA ARG A 167 -5.76 20.95 0.77
C ARG A 167 -5.46 19.47 0.83
N LEU A 168 -4.53 19.00 0.03
CA LEU A 168 -4.11 17.60 0.05
C LEU A 168 -3.60 17.19 1.44
N PHE A 169 -2.78 18.04 2.04
CA PHE A 169 -2.21 17.79 3.36
C PHE A 169 -3.24 17.83 4.48
N TYR A 170 -3.99 18.94 4.60
CA TYR A 170 -4.92 19.13 5.72
C TYR A 170 -6.25 18.41 5.57
N ASP A 171 -6.75 18.26 4.35
CA ASP A 171 -8.08 17.68 4.13
C ASP A 171 -8.05 16.17 3.85
N ILE A 172 -6.92 15.61 3.42
CA ILE A 172 -6.80 14.19 3.08
C ILE A 172 -5.80 13.47 3.97
N GLU A 173 -4.53 13.93 4.00
CA GLU A 173 -3.48 13.17 4.68
C GLU A 173 -3.56 13.27 6.20
N MET A 174 -3.79 14.45 6.76
CA MET A 174 -3.86 14.60 8.21
C MET A 174 -5.10 13.93 8.83
N PRO A 175 -6.32 14.04 8.26
CA PRO A 175 -7.46 13.30 8.76
C PRO A 175 -7.31 11.78 8.73
N LEU A 176 -6.44 11.27 7.87
CA LEU A 176 -6.16 9.83 7.76
C LEU A 176 -5.28 9.31 8.90
N VAL A 177 -4.45 10.14 9.50
CA VAL A 177 -3.52 9.70 10.57
C VAL A 177 -4.24 9.01 11.74
N PRO A 178 -5.27 9.60 12.36
CA PRO A 178 -5.99 8.91 13.44
C PRO A 178 -6.73 7.65 12.98
N VAL A 179 -7.14 7.59 11.72
CA VAL A 179 -7.74 6.37 11.13
C VAL A 179 -6.72 5.24 11.11
N LEU A 180 -5.51 5.53 10.64
CA LEU A 180 -4.44 4.52 10.59
C LEU A 180 -3.98 4.10 11.99
N VAL A 181 -3.93 5.02 12.95
CA VAL A 181 -3.70 4.67 14.36
C VAL A 181 -4.73 3.63 14.82
N ASN A 182 -5.99 3.87 14.51
CA ASN A 182 -7.09 2.97 14.88
C ASN A 182 -6.96 1.59 14.20
N ILE A 183 -6.72 1.56 12.89
CA ILE A 183 -6.57 0.31 12.12
C ILE A 183 -5.40 -0.50 12.65
N GLU A 184 -4.25 0.12 12.84
CA GLU A 184 -3.04 -0.56 13.30
C GLU A 184 -3.21 -1.09 14.73
N ARG A 185 -3.88 -0.35 15.60
CA ARG A 185 -4.19 -0.80 16.96
C ARG A 185 -5.25 -1.90 16.98
N ASN A 186 -6.26 -1.85 16.11
CA ASN A 186 -7.24 -2.92 15.99
C ASN A 186 -6.57 -4.25 15.63
N GLY A 187 -5.61 -4.21 14.71
CA GLY A 187 -4.94 -5.40 14.22
C GLY A 187 -5.89 -6.38 13.52
N VAL A 188 -5.34 -7.49 13.10
CA VAL A 188 -6.10 -8.57 12.46
C VAL A 188 -6.01 -9.84 13.30
N LEU A 189 -7.13 -10.54 13.41
CA LEU A 189 -7.21 -11.81 14.11
C LEU A 189 -7.01 -12.95 13.11
N LEU A 190 -6.13 -13.89 13.45
CA LEU A 190 -5.81 -15.04 12.60
C LEU A 190 -6.35 -16.33 13.21
N ASP A 191 -6.90 -17.18 12.35
CA ASP A 191 -7.20 -18.57 12.68
C ASP A 191 -5.90 -19.39 12.55
N THR A 192 -5.18 -19.54 13.64
CA THR A 192 -3.88 -20.22 13.66
C THR A 192 -3.99 -21.71 13.38
N GLU A 193 -5.10 -22.34 13.72
CA GLU A 193 -5.34 -23.75 13.40
C GLU A 193 -5.53 -23.95 11.88
N ALA A 194 -6.28 -23.06 11.24
CA ALA A 194 -6.42 -23.08 9.77
C ALA A 194 -5.08 -22.90 9.07
N LEU A 195 -4.23 -21.99 9.54
CA LEU A 195 -2.87 -21.79 8.99
C LEU A 195 -2.00 -23.03 9.17
N LYS A 196 -2.09 -23.69 10.32
CA LYS A 196 -1.35 -24.92 10.60
C LYS A 196 -1.75 -26.05 9.66
N GLN A 197 -3.06 -26.20 9.40
CA GLN A 197 -3.57 -27.18 8.44
C GLN A 197 -3.11 -26.85 7.01
N SER A 198 -3.15 -25.59 6.61
CA SER A 198 -2.65 -25.14 5.31
C SER A 198 -1.15 -25.38 5.15
N SER A 199 -0.36 -25.17 6.21
CA SER A 199 1.08 -25.44 6.23
C SER A 199 1.35 -26.92 5.95
N ALA A 200 0.64 -27.83 6.63
CA ALA A 200 0.78 -29.27 6.42
C ALA A 200 0.39 -29.68 4.99
N HIS A 201 -0.72 -29.13 4.49
CA HIS A 201 -1.20 -29.42 3.14
C HIS A 201 -0.22 -28.97 2.05
N PHE A 202 0.26 -27.73 2.14
CA PHE A 202 1.19 -27.18 1.14
C PHE A 202 2.57 -27.81 1.21
N THR A 203 3.03 -28.19 2.42
CA THR A 203 4.28 -28.93 2.56
C THR A 203 4.22 -30.30 1.87
N ALA A 204 3.11 -31.03 2.04
CA ALA A 204 2.89 -32.30 1.35
C ALA A 204 2.81 -32.13 -0.17
N GLN A 205 2.15 -31.09 -0.63
CA GLN A 205 2.08 -30.74 -2.05
C GLN A 205 3.46 -30.41 -2.63
N MET A 206 4.27 -29.63 -1.91
CA MET A 206 5.65 -29.32 -2.31
C MET A 206 6.51 -30.59 -2.43
N GLU A 207 6.41 -31.50 -1.48
CA GLU A 207 7.15 -32.76 -1.51
C GLU A 207 6.78 -33.60 -2.75
N GLN A 208 5.51 -33.62 -3.10
CA GLN A 208 5.05 -34.30 -4.31
C GLN A 208 5.59 -33.62 -5.59
N ILE A 209 5.56 -32.29 -5.63
CA ILE A 209 6.11 -31.53 -6.77
C ILE A 209 7.62 -31.74 -6.88
N GLU A 210 8.35 -31.82 -5.78
CA GLU A 210 9.79 -32.12 -5.79
C GLU A 210 10.08 -33.47 -6.45
N LYS A 211 9.30 -34.50 -6.13
CA LYS A 211 9.43 -35.82 -6.77
C LYS A 211 9.20 -35.73 -8.28
N GLU A 212 8.15 -35.02 -8.69
CA GLU A 212 7.85 -34.81 -10.11
C GLU A 212 8.97 -34.05 -10.84
N ILE A 213 9.56 -33.03 -10.19
CA ILE A 213 10.69 -32.29 -10.74
C ILE A 213 11.89 -33.20 -10.95
N TYR A 214 12.23 -34.03 -9.96
CA TYR A 214 13.37 -34.95 -10.05
C TYR A 214 13.15 -36.02 -11.14
N GLU A 215 11.95 -36.52 -11.27
CA GLU A 215 11.60 -37.47 -12.37
C GLU A 215 11.76 -36.80 -13.73
N LEU A 216 11.22 -35.60 -13.92
CA LEU A 216 11.32 -34.85 -15.18
C LEU A 216 12.75 -34.45 -15.52
N ALA A 217 13.54 -34.08 -14.52
CA ALA A 217 14.96 -33.73 -14.68
C ALA A 217 15.87 -34.96 -14.84
N GLY A 218 15.44 -36.12 -14.37
CA GLY A 218 16.25 -37.32 -14.35
C GLY A 218 17.35 -37.36 -13.30
N GLU A 219 17.35 -36.43 -12.36
CA GLU A 219 18.31 -36.36 -11.25
C GLU A 219 17.73 -35.55 -10.08
N THR A 220 18.32 -35.72 -8.91
CA THR A 220 18.03 -34.90 -7.73
C THR A 220 18.97 -33.70 -7.70
N PHE A 221 18.46 -32.55 -7.30
CA PHE A 221 19.22 -31.32 -7.15
C PHE A 221 18.54 -30.38 -6.15
N ASN A 222 19.20 -29.33 -5.75
CA ASN A 222 18.62 -28.33 -4.86
C ASN A 222 17.77 -27.34 -5.68
N ILE A 223 16.45 -27.50 -5.62
CA ILE A 223 15.48 -26.65 -6.31
C ILE A 223 15.52 -25.20 -5.81
N ALA A 224 15.96 -24.97 -4.57
CA ALA A 224 16.13 -23.64 -4.00
C ALA A 224 17.38 -22.91 -4.51
N SER A 225 18.30 -23.62 -5.17
CA SER A 225 19.52 -23.02 -5.72
C SER A 225 19.32 -22.55 -7.16
N PRO A 226 19.34 -21.24 -7.43
CA PRO A 226 19.24 -20.73 -8.81
C PRO A 226 20.34 -21.29 -9.71
N LYS A 227 21.53 -21.51 -9.17
CA LYS A 227 22.65 -22.10 -9.90
C LYS A 227 22.34 -23.52 -10.37
N GLN A 228 21.89 -24.39 -9.47
CA GLN A 228 21.56 -25.78 -9.79
C GLN A 228 20.36 -25.89 -10.74
N VAL A 229 19.35 -25.05 -10.53
CA VAL A 229 18.20 -24.96 -11.45
C VAL A 229 18.67 -24.59 -12.86
N GLY A 230 19.53 -23.58 -12.98
CA GLY A 230 20.08 -23.16 -14.27
C GLY A 230 20.89 -24.25 -14.95
N GLU A 231 21.74 -24.96 -14.21
CA GLU A 231 22.54 -26.09 -14.75
C GLU A 231 21.63 -27.22 -15.25
N VAL A 232 20.58 -27.56 -14.54
CA VAL A 232 19.62 -28.58 -14.96
C VAL A 232 18.85 -28.17 -16.19
N LEU A 233 18.31 -26.97 -16.23
CA LEU A 233 17.50 -26.50 -17.35
C LEU A 233 18.29 -26.25 -18.63
N PHE A 234 19.48 -25.67 -18.52
CA PHE A 234 20.21 -25.13 -19.66
C PHE A 234 21.42 -25.97 -20.07
N ASP A 235 22.10 -26.62 -19.15
CA ASP A 235 23.23 -27.50 -19.45
C ASP A 235 22.82 -28.94 -19.68
N LYS A 236 21.92 -29.50 -18.83
CA LYS A 236 21.47 -30.88 -18.92
C LYS A 236 20.30 -31.07 -19.89
N LEU A 237 19.18 -30.38 -19.65
CA LEU A 237 17.97 -30.52 -20.46
C LEU A 237 17.99 -29.69 -21.73
N LYS A 238 18.85 -28.67 -21.79
CA LYS A 238 19.06 -27.80 -22.98
C LYS A 238 17.72 -27.31 -23.56
N ILE A 239 16.84 -26.78 -22.71
CA ILE A 239 15.49 -26.36 -23.09
C ILE A 239 15.47 -25.18 -24.07
N VAL A 240 16.56 -24.42 -24.16
CA VAL A 240 16.79 -23.33 -25.14
C VAL A 240 18.24 -23.37 -25.64
N GLU A 241 18.46 -22.88 -26.85
CA GLU A 241 19.81 -22.82 -27.45
C GLU A 241 20.70 -21.77 -26.80
N LYS A 242 20.13 -20.60 -26.47
CA LYS A 242 20.84 -19.48 -25.85
C LYS A 242 20.11 -19.01 -24.60
N ALA A 243 20.63 -19.38 -23.43
CA ALA A 243 20.10 -18.96 -22.15
C ALA A 243 20.73 -17.62 -21.72
N LYS A 244 19.92 -16.77 -21.10
CA LYS A 244 20.40 -15.52 -20.49
C LYS A 244 21.33 -15.82 -19.31
N LYS A 245 22.43 -15.08 -19.21
CA LYS A 245 23.37 -15.16 -18.09
C LYS A 245 23.50 -13.81 -17.38
N THR A 246 23.82 -13.88 -16.09
CA THR A 246 24.18 -12.71 -15.29
C THR A 246 25.56 -12.19 -15.69
N LYS A 247 25.93 -11.02 -15.20
CA LYS A 247 27.29 -10.45 -15.39
C LYS A 247 28.40 -11.37 -14.87
N THR A 248 28.08 -12.23 -13.90
CA THR A 248 29.01 -13.20 -13.30
C THR A 248 29.02 -14.55 -14.03
N GLY A 249 28.27 -14.67 -15.12
CA GLY A 249 28.22 -15.88 -15.95
C GLY A 249 27.28 -16.98 -15.49
N GLN A 250 26.48 -16.74 -14.44
CA GLN A 250 25.46 -17.67 -13.96
C GLN A 250 24.19 -17.56 -14.81
N TYR A 251 23.50 -18.66 -15.06
CA TYR A 251 22.21 -18.63 -15.74
C TYR A 251 21.16 -17.84 -14.94
N VAL A 252 20.36 -17.03 -15.64
CA VAL A 252 19.25 -16.32 -15.05
C VAL A 252 18.05 -17.25 -14.94
N THR A 253 17.55 -17.46 -13.72
CA THR A 253 16.38 -18.29 -13.42
C THR A 253 15.30 -17.51 -12.68
N SER A 254 15.20 -16.20 -12.94
CA SER A 254 14.15 -15.36 -12.38
C SER A 254 12.76 -15.85 -12.81
N GLU A 255 11.75 -15.49 -12.05
CA GLU A 255 10.34 -15.83 -12.35
C GLU A 255 9.96 -15.38 -13.76
N GLU A 256 10.33 -14.15 -14.15
CA GLU A 256 10.09 -13.62 -15.50
C GLU A 256 10.69 -14.49 -16.60
N VAL A 257 11.92 -14.91 -16.44
CA VAL A 257 12.62 -15.77 -17.41
C VAL A 257 11.96 -17.14 -17.48
N LEU A 258 11.68 -17.77 -16.35
CA LEU A 258 11.03 -19.09 -16.30
C LEU A 258 9.60 -19.04 -16.82
N GLU A 259 8.84 -17.98 -16.56
CA GLU A 259 7.50 -17.80 -17.15
C GLU A 259 7.56 -17.77 -18.68
N SER A 260 8.53 -17.10 -19.26
CA SER A 260 8.72 -17.06 -20.71
C SER A 260 9.07 -18.43 -21.30
N LEU A 261 9.57 -19.35 -20.49
CA LEU A 261 9.98 -20.70 -20.87
C LEU A 261 8.99 -21.79 -20.43
N ARG A 262 7.87 -21.41 -19.86
CA ARG A 262 6.87 -22.33 -19.28
C ARG A 262 6.49 -23.48 -20.21
N HIS A 263 6.36 -23.21 -21.50
CA HIS A 263 5.95 -24.20 -22.51
C HIS A 263 7.11 -24.97 -23.17
N LYS A 264 8.36 -24.66 -22.78
CA LYS A 264 9.53 -25.32 -23.38
C LYS A 264 9.80 -26.71 -22.82
N HIS A 265 9.48 -26.92 -21.53
CA HIS A 265 9.63 -28.21 -20.86
C HIS A 265 8.69 -28.29 -19.66
N PRO A 266 8.07 -29.44 -19.36
CA PRO A 266 7.13 -29.60 -18.23
C PRO A 266 7.76 -29.28 -16.87
N VAL A 267 9.07 -29.48 -16.71
CA VAL A 267 9.78 -29.20 -15.46
C VAL A 267 9.75 -27.71 -15.08
N VAL A 268 9.69 -26.81 -16.05
CA VAL A 268 9.67 -25.36 -15.81
C VAL A 268 8.41 -24.97 -15.03
N GLU A 269 7.26 -25.45 -15.44
CA GLU A 269 5.99 -25.21 -14.75
C GLU A 269 6.01 -25.75 -13.32
N LYS A 270 6.57 -26.93 -13.13
CA LYS A 270 6.69 -27.54 -11.79
C LYS A 270 7.65 -26.77 -10.89
N ILE A 271 8.74 -26.24 -11.42
CA ILE A 271 9.66 -25.38 -10.66
C ILE A 271 8.98 -24.08 -10.25
N LEU A 272 8.20 -23.47 -11.15
CA LEU A 272 7.42 -22.26 -10.83
C LEU A 272 6.36 -22.52 -9.75
N GLU A 273 5.64 -23.64 -9.84
CA GLU A 273 4.69 -24.08 -8.82
C GLU A 273 5.37 -24.27 -7.45
N HIS A 274 6.49 -24.95 -7.41
CA HIS A 274 7.27 -25.17 -6.20
C HIS A 274 7.71 -23.85 -5.55
N ARG A 275 8.25 -22.93 -6.34
CA ARG A 275 8.66 -21.60 -5.86
C ARG A 275 7.50 -20.79 -5.32
N GLY A 276 6.34 -20.85 -5.99
CA GLY A 276 5.11 -20.18 -5.55
C GLY A 276 4.66 -20.68 -4.18
N LEU A 277 4.59 -21.99 -3.99
CA LEU A 277 4.21 -22.60 -2.72
C LEU A 277 5.21 -22.29 -1.60
N LYS A 278 6.50 -22.37 -1.90
CA LYS A 278 7.55 -22.04 -0.94
C LYS A 278 7.46 -20.59 -0.46
N LYS A 279 7.19 -19.67 -1.39
CA LYS A 279 7.01 -18.25 -1.07
C LYS A 279 5.79 -18.03 -0.17
N LEU A 280 4.66 -18.67 -0.48
CA LEU A 280 3.44 -18.56 0.34
C LEU A 280 3.64 -19.12 1.75
N LEU A 281 4.28 -20.28 1.87
CA LEU A 281 4.62 -20.87 3.16
C LEU A 281 5.54 -19.96 3.98
N GLY A 282 6.64 -19.52 3.41
CA GLY A 282 7.66 -18.75 4.13
C GLY A 282 7.24 -17.33 4.43
N THR A 283 6.47 -16.68 3.57
CA THR A 283 6.08 -15.28 3.71
C THR A 283 4.82 -15.11 4.55
N TYR A 284 3.86 -16.02 4.45
CA TYR A 284 2.54 -15.86 5.09
C TYR A 284 2.16 -16.99 6.02
N ILE A 285 2.08 -18.21 5.55
CA ILE A 285 1.46 -19.30 6.30
C ILE A 285 2.24 -19.64 7.58
N ASP A 286 3.55 -19.78 7.48
CA ASP A 286 4.42 -20.09 8.62
C ASP A 286 4.89 -18.84 9.36
N ALA A 287 4.98 -17.70 8.66
CA ALA A 287 5.49 -16.46 9.23
C ALA A 287 4.43 -15.68 10.03
N LEU A 288 3.19 -15.60 9.56
CA LEU A 288 2.15 -14.81 10.21
C LEU A 288 1.87 -15.20 11.66
N PRO A 289 1.76 -16.50 12.02
CA PRO A 289 1.55 -16.87 13.42
C PRO A 289 2.64 -16.39 14.36
N LEU A 290 3.88 -16.28 13.88
CA LEU A 290 5.01 -15.81 14.67
C LEU A 290 4.97 -14.30 14.96
N LEU A 291 4.16 -13.55 14.21
CA LEU A 291 4.00 -12.11 14.34
C LEU A 291 2.82 -11.71 15.22
N ILE A 292 2.08 -12.69 15.76
CA ILE A 292 0.97 -12.41 16.66
C ILE A 292 1.52 -11.78 17.95
N ASN A 293 1.02 -10.59 18.27
CA ASN A 293 1.37 -9.90 19.48
C ASN A 293 0.79 -10.65 20.69
N PRO A 294 1.62 -11.09 21.66
CA PRO A 294 1.14 -11.89 22.79
C PRO A 294 0.17 -11.15 23.72
N ARG A 295 0.23 -9.80 23.75
CA ARG A 295 -0.69 -8.99 24.56
C ARG A 295 -2.07 -8.86 23.95
N THR A 296 -2.14 -8.76 22.61
CA THR A 296 -3.40 -8.49 21.89
C THR A 296 -3.98 -9.74 21.22
N GLY A 297 -3.16 -10.75 20.97
CA GLY A 297 -3.55 -11.93 20.19
C GLY A 297 -3.72 -11.65 18.71
N ARG A 298 -3.22 -10.53 18.21
CA ARG A 298 -3.43 -10.04 16.84
C ARG A 298 -2.13 -9.70 16.15
N VAL A 299 -2.19 -9.61 14.83
CA VAL A 299 -1.10 -9.09 14.01
C VAL A 299 -1.38 -7.60 13.72
N HIS A 300 -0.40 -6.76 13.98
CA HIS A 300 -0.48 -5.31 13.77
C HIS A 300 0.46 -4.88 12.65
N THR A 301 -0.05 -4.80 11.44
CA THR A 301 0.72 -4.24 10.32
C THR A 301 0.85 -2.73 10.44
N SER A 302 1.87 -2.17 9.81
CA SER A 302 2.01 -0.72 9.66
C SER A 302 1.53 -0.28 8.28
N PHE A 303 0.65 0.72 8.22
CA PHE A 303 0.24 1.37 6.98
C PHE A 303 1.02 2.66 6.78
N ASN A 304 1.81 2.72 5.72
CA ASN A 304 2.73 3.82 5.48
C ASN A 304 2.15 4.80 4.45
N GLN A 305 2.08 6.07 4.83
CA GLN A 305 1.59 7.15 3.96
C GLN A 305 2.68 7.75 3.06
N THR A 306 3.96 7.47 3.33
CA THR A 306 5.08 8.21 2.74
C THR A 306 6.01 7.36 1.87
N VAL A 307 5.62 6.15 1.53
CA VAL A 307 6.49 5.20 0.81
C VAL A 307 6.25 5.20 -0.69
N THR A 308 4.99 5.19 -1.13
CA THR A 308 4.69 5.12 -2.56
C THR A 308 4.70 6.50 -3.20
N ALA A 309 5.14 6.58 -4.44
CA ALA A 309 5.14 7.83 -5.18
C ALA A 309 3.75 8.22 -5.74
N THR A 310 2.79 7.31 -5.70
CA THR A 310 1.45 7.49 -6.27
C THR A 310 0.41 8.02 -5.29
N GLY A 311 0.69 8.00 -3.99
CA GLY A 311 -0.28 8.30 -2.94
C GLY A 311 -0.94 7.09 -2.32
N ARG A 312 -0.72 5.89 -2.87
CA ARG A 312 -1.21 4.65 -2.25
C ARG A 312 -0.55 4.42 -0.90
N LEU A 313 -1.30 3.81 0.02
CA LEU A 313 -0.73 3.27 1.25
C LEU A 313 0.10 2.03 0.92
N SER A 314 1.17 1.81 1.66
CA SER A 314 1.88 0.54 1.69
C SER A 314 1.68 -0.13 3.04
N SER A 315 1.84 -1.44 3.10
CA SER A 315 1.74 -2.23 4.32
C SER A 315 3.09 -2.90 4.60
N SER A 316 3.56 -2.83 5.83
CA SER A 316 4.83 -3.44 6.23
C SER A 316 4.76 -4.04 7.63
N ASN A 317 5.63 -5.02 7.88
CA ASN A 317 5.80 -5.68 9.18
C ASN A 317 4.51 -6.30 9.77
N PRO A 318 3.79 -7.16 9.02
CA PRO A 318 4.04 -7.71 7.70
C PRO A 318 3.35 -6.93 6.57
N ASN A 319 3.74 -7.20 5.31
CA ASN A 319 3.02 -6.68 4.16
C ASN A 319 1.80 -7.56 3.87
N LEU A 320 0.62 -7.09 4.23
CA LEU A 320 -0.65 -7.80 4.03
C LEU A 320 -1.33 -7.46 2.70
N GLN A 321 -0.82 -6.48 1.96
CA GLN A 321 -1.38 -6.07 0.66
C GLN A 321 -0.93 -6.96 -0.49
N ASN A 322 0.10 -7.77 -0.31
CA ASN A 322 0.65 -8.66 -1.33
C ASN A 322 0.13 -10.09 -1.27
N ILE A 323 -0.85 -10.39 -0.42
CA ILE A 323 -1.49 -11.70 -0.36
C ILE A 323 -2.18 -11.94 -1.71
N PRO A 324 -1.87 -13.06 -2.43
CA PRO A 324 -2.45 -13.31 -3.75
C PRO A 324 -3.98 -13.44 -3.69
N ILE A 325 -4.66 -12.70 -4.56
CA ILE A 325 -6.13 -12.67 -4.60
C ILE A 325 -6.68 -13.68 -5.62
N ARG A 326 -5.97 -13.86 -6.74
CA ARG A 326 -6.44 -14.69 -7.87
C ARG A 326 -6.00 -16.14 -7.82
N ASP A 327 -4.98 -16.43 -7.03
CA ASP A 327 -4.42 -17.77 -6.89
C ASP A 327 -5.26 -18.60 -5.91
N GLU A 328 -5.56 -19.84 -6.27
CA GLU A 328 -6.25 -20.79 -5.38
C GLU A 328 -5.51 -21.00 -4.06
N ASN A 329 -4.18 -21.01 -4.10
CA ASN A 329 -3.36 -21.13 -2.90
C ASN A 329 -3.44 -19.89 -2.00
N GLY A 330 -3.59 -18.69 -2.58
CA GLY A 330 -3.80 -17.44 -1.85
C GLY A 330 -5.15 -17.39 -1.13
N LYS A 331 -6.15 -18.10 -1.64
CA LYS A 331 -7.47 -18.23 -0.98
C LYS A 331 -7.35 -18.87 0.40
N GLU A 332 -6.49 -19.87 0.54
CA GLU A 332 -6.26 -20.53 1.84
C GLU A 332 -5.71 -19.57 2.89
N ILE A 333 -4.87 -18.63 2.49
CA ILE A 333 -4.37 -17.60 3.41
C ILE A 333 -5.51 -16.69 3.87
N ARG A 334 -6.35 -16.24 2.93
CA ARG A 334 -7.46 -15.34 3.25
C ARG A 334 -8.53 -15.97 4.16
N LYS A 335 -8.72 -17.29 4.11
CA LYS A 335 -9.58 -18.01 5.06
C LYS A 335 -9.14 -17.86 6.51
N ALA A 336 -7.86 -17.63 6.74
CA ALA A 336 -7.30 -17.49 8.07
C ALA A 336 -7.54 -16.12 8.72
N PHE A 337 -7.97 -15.12 7.95
CA PHE A 337 -8.32 -13.80 8.47
C PHE A 337 -9.77 -13.81 8.92
N ILE A 338 -9.99 -13.72 10.22
CA ILE A 338 -11.29 -13.89 10.85
C ILE A 338 -11.70 -12.64 11.64
N PRO A 339 -13.01 -12.40 11.81
CA PRO A 339 -13.50 -11.33 12.67
C PRO A 339 -13.37 -11.70 14.16
N ASP A 340 -13.62 -10.71 15.02
CA ASP A 340 -13.75 -10.94 16.45
C ASP A 340 -14.91 -11.89 16.77
N GLU A 341 -14.87 -12.50 17.95
CA GLU A 341 -15.98 -13.31 18.45
C GLU A 341 -17.28 -12.51 18.47
N GLY A 342 -18.37 -13.10 17.97
CA GLY A 342 -19.65 -12.43 17.84
C GLY A 342 -19.74 -11.41 16.70
N CYS A 343 -18.74 -11.35 15.85
CA CYS A 343 -18.69 -10.45 14.70
C CYS A 343 -18.68 -11.22 13.37
N LEU A 344 -18.97 -10.48 12.31
CA LEU A 344 -18.83 -10.94 10.92
C LEU A 344 -17.71 -10.17 10.24
N PHE A 345 -17.08 -10.80 9.26
CA PHE A 345 -16.11 -10.15 8.38
C PHE A 345 -16.87 -9.43 7.26
N PHE A 346 -16.56 -8.17 7.06
CA PHE A 346 -17.17 -7.32 6.04
C PHE A 346 -16.08 -6.78 5.12
N SER A 347 -16.25 -6.99 3.80
CA SER A 347 -15.39 -6.43 2.77
C SER A 347 -16.21 -5.50 1.88
N ALA A 348 -15.66 -4.32 1.59
CA ALA A 348 -16.22 -3.40 0.62
C ALA A 348 -15.12 -2.91 -0.31
N ASP A 349 -15.34 -2.96 -1.62
CA ASP A 349 -14.37 -2.55 -2.62
C ASP A 349 -15.00 -1.69 -3.71
N TYR A 350 -14.20 -0.77 -4.24
CA TYR A 350 -14.63 0.03 -5.39
C TYR A 350 -14.70 -0.81 -6.67
N SER A 351 -15.81 -0.69 -7.37
CA SER A 351 -16.01 -1.33 -8.67
C SER A 351 -15.41 -0.48 -9.78
N GLN A 352 -14.39 -1.01 -10.45
CA GLN A 352 -13.79 -0.39 -11.64
C GLN A 352 -13.38 1.08 -11.45
N ILE A 353 -12.84 1.41 -10.28
CA ILE A 353 -12.54 2.81 -9.93
C ILE A 353 -11.59 3.47 -10.91
N GLU A 354 -10.55 2.78 -11.36
CA GLU A 354 -9.56 3.36 -12.28
C GLU A 354 -10.18 3.67 -13.65
N LEU A 355 -11.06 2.81 -14.15
CA LEU A 355 -11.79 3.05 -15.40
C LEU A 355 -12.81 4.18 -15.26
N ARG A 356 -13.46 4.29 -14.12
CA ARG A 356 -14.38 5.40 -13.83
C ARG A 356 -13.64 6.74 -13.75
N ILE A 357 -12.46 6.73 -13.15
CA ILE A 357 -11.58 7.91 -13.12
C ILE A 357 -11.10 8.25 -14.52
N MET A 358 -10.72 7.28 -15.34
CA MET A 358 -10.36 7.50 -16.73
C MET A 358 -11.51 8.15 -17.50
N ALA A 359 -12.74 7.67 -17.34
CA ALA A 359 -13.92 8.26 -17.96
C ALA A 359 -14.11 9.72 -17.54
N HIS A 360 -13.93 9.99 -16.26
CA HIS A 360 -14.03 11.34 -15.70
C HIS A 360 -12.95 12.29 -16.24
N LEU A 361 -11.68 11.88 -16.16
CA LEU A 361 -10.54 12.72 -16.56
C LEU A 361 -10.48 12.94 -18.07
N SER A 362 -10.82 11.93 -18.86
CA SER A 362 -10.83 12.02 -20.32
C SER A 362 -12.04 12.73 -20.87
N GLU A 363 -13.12 12.83 -20.08
CA GLU A 363 -14.42 13.36 -20.51
C GLU A 363 -14.96 12.63 -21.76
N ASP A 364 -14.55 11.39 -21.98
CA ASP A 364 -14.97 10.58 -23.12
C ASP A 364 -16.45 10.22 -23.00
N LYS A 365 -17.25 10.72 -23.92
CA LYS A 365 -18.71 10.55 -23.88
C LYS A 365 -19.14 9.09 -23.95
N ASN A 366 -18.48 8.29 -24.78
CA ASN A 366 -18.84 6.88 -24.96
C ASN A 366 -18.51 6.06 -23.71
N MET A 367 -17.39 6.37 -23.06
CA MET A 367 -17.03 5.70 -21.81
C MET A 367 -17.94 6.14 -20.65
N ILE A 368 -18.24 7.43 -20.55
CA ILE A 368 -19.20 7.96 -19.56
C ILE A 368 -20.58 7.31 -19.76
N ASP A 369 -21.08 7.26 -20.99
CA ASP A 369 -22.39 6.67 -21.30
C ASP A 369 -22.46 5.18 -20.96
N ALA A 370 -21.37 4.44 -21.19
CA ALA A 370 -21.28 3.03 -20.80
C ALA A 370 -21.46 2.84 -19.29
N PHE A 371 -20.81 3.67 -18.47
CA PHE A 371 -20.97 3.62 -17.02
C PHE A 371 -22.35 4.11 -16.55
N LEU A 372 -22.87 5.18 -17.14
CA LEU A 372 -24.19 5.70 -16.78
C LEU A 372 -25.32 4.75 -17.14
N SER A 373 -25.16 3.95 -18.20
CA SER A 373 -26.10 2.89 -18.60
C SER A 373 -26.02 1.65 -17.74
N ASN A 374 -25.11 1.63 -16.76
CA ASN A 374 -24.90 0.50 -15.85
C ASN A 374 -24.58 -0.82 -16.55
N HIS A 375 -23.97 -0.76 -17.72
CA HIS A 375 -23.48 -1.93 -18.45
C HIS A 375 -22.14 -2.40 -17.90
N ASP A 376 -21.82 -3.69 -18.09
CA ASP A 376 -20.47 -4.18 -17.89
C ASP A 376 -19.52 -3.48 -18.84
N ILE A 377 -18.58 -2.70 -18.30
CA ILE A 377 -17.68 -1.88 -19.13
C ILE A 377 -16.83 -2.69 -20.09
N HIS A 378 -16.44 -3.89 -19.72
CA HIS A 378 -15.63 -4.75 -20.58
C HIS A 378 -16.46 -5.31 -21.73
N ALA A 379 -17.69 -5.72 -21.46
CA ALA A 379 -18.64 -6.13 -22.49
C ALA A 379 -19.03 -4.96 -23.40
N ALA A 380 -19.26 -3.78 -22.85
CA ALA A 380 -19.57 -2.58 -23.63
C ALA A 380 -18.41 -2.19 -24.54
N THR A 381 -17.18 -2.24 -24.05
CA THR A 381 -15.98 -1.99 -24.86
C THR A 381 -15.86 -3.02 -26.00
N ALA A 382 -16.05 -4.31 -25.69
CA ALA A 382 -16.02 -5.37 -26.70
C ALA A 382 -17.07 -5.16 -27.78
N ALA A 383 -18.31 -4.86 -27.40
CA ALA A 383 -19.41 -4.60 -28.35
C ALA A 383 -19.06 -3.47 -29.34
N LYS A 384 -18.50 -2.40 -28.84
CA LYS A 384 -18.13 -1.24 -29.68
C LYS A 384 -16.90 -1.50 -30.54
N VAL A 385 -15.86 -2.11 -29.99
CA VAL A 385 -14.61 -2.42 -30.73
C VAL A 385 -14.85 -3.44 -31.83
N TYR A 386 -15.60 -4.52 -31.55
CA TYR A 386 -15.94 -5.55 -32.52
C TYR A 386 -17.16 -5.21 -33.39
N LYS A 387 -17.82 -4.08 -33.12
CA LYS A 387 -19.00 -3.59 -33.86
C LYS A 387 -20.14 -4.61 -33.91
N ILE A 388 -20.46 -5.19 -32.76
CA ILE A 388 -21.56 -6.13 -32.54
C ILE A 388 -22.49 -5.65 -31.43
N ASP A 389 -23.66 -6.27 -31.32
CA ASP A 389 -24.58 -5.96 -30.22
C ASP A 389 -24.04 -6.49 -28.90
N LEU A 390 -24.35 -5.78 -27.80
CA LEU A 390 -23.91 -6.17 -26.45
C LEU A 390 -24.28 -7.62 -26.09
N LYS A 391 -25.45 -8.08 -26.50
CA LYS A 391 -25.93 -9.45 -26.28
C LYS A 391 -25.10 -10.53 -26.98
N ASP A 392 -24.38 -10.17 -28.04
CA ASP A 392 -23.58 -11.09 -28.86
C ASP A 392 -22.11 -11.15 -28.42
N VAL A 393 -21.72 -10.41 -27.35
CA VAL A 393 -20.37 -10.43 -26.80
C VAL A 393 -20.09 -11.76 -26.12
N GLY A 394 -19.16 -12.53 -26.66
CA GLY A 394 -18.69 -13.78 -26.07
C GLY A 394 -17.66 -13.53 -24.95
N SER A 395 -17.41 -14.58 -24.16
CA SER A 395 -16.47 -14.53 -23.03
C SER A 395 -15.04 -14.18 -23.46
N ASP A 396 -14.59 -14.66 -24.61
CA ASP A 396 -13.25 -14.36 -25.14
C ASP A 396 -13.12 -12.90 -25.57
N MET A 397 -14.13 -12.36 -26.24
CA MET A 397 -14.17 -10.95 -26.62
C MET A 397 -14.16 -10.04 -25.39
N ARG A 398 -14.94 -10.38 -24.37
CA ARG A 398 -14.97 -9.64 -23.10
C ARG A 398 -13.61 -9.68 -22.39
N ARG A 399 -12.97 -10.84 -22.37
CA ARG A 399 -11.63 -11.03 -21.79
C ARG A 399 -10.58 -10.18 -22.50
N LYS A 400 -10.58 -10.17 -23.83
CA LYS A 400 -9.68 -9.34 -24.63
C LYS A 400 -9.92 -7.85 -24.38
N ALA A 401 -11.17 -7.42 -24.35
CA ALA A 401 -11.53 -6.04 -24.02
C ALA A 401 -11.12 -5.64 -22.61
N LYS A 402 -11.26 -6.54 -21.64
CA LYS A 402 -10.78 -6.33 -20.27
C LYS A 402 -9.28 -6.09 -20.22
N THR A 403 -8.52 -6.90 -20.94
CA THR A 403 -7.07 -6.76 -21.04
C THR A 403 -6.68 -5.44 -21.69
N ALA A 404 -7.40 -5.02 -22.73
CA ALA A 404 -7.20 -3.74 -23.39
C ALA A 404 -7.55 -2.55 -22.45
N ASN A 405 -8.71 -2.60 -21.80
CA ASN A 405 -9.14 -1.55 -20.87
C ASN A 405 -8.09 -1.25 -19.78
N PHE A 406 -7.56 -2.28 -19.15
CA PHE A 406 -6.53 -2.11 -18.12
C PHE A 406 -5.15 -1.83 -18.70
N GLY A 407 -4.79 -2.51 -19.78
CA GLY A 407 -3.49 -2.32 -20.41
C GLY A 407 -3.26 -0.91 -20.94
N ILE A 408 -4.27 -0.31 -21.53
CA ILE A 408 -4.20 1.05 -22.10
C ILE A 408 -4.05 2.11 -21.02
N ILE A 409 -4.73 1.96 -19.87
CA ILE A 409 -4.55 2.84 -18.70
C ILE A 409 -3.09 2.84 -18.25
N TYR A 410 -2.42 1.70 -18.33
CA TYR A 410 -1.01 1.55 -17.97
C TYR A 410 -0.04 1.83 -19.13
N GLY A 411 -0.56 2.32 -20.26
CA GLY A 411 0.25 2.69 -21.42
C GLY A 411 0.87 1.51 -22.15
N ILE A 412 0.18 0.37 -22.22
CA ILE A 412 0.67 -0.85 -22.86
C ILE A 412 0.93 -0.63 -24.36
N SER A 413 2.06 -1.16 -24.85
CA SER A 413 2.39 -1.16 -26.27
C SER A 413 1.66 -2.28 -27.02
N VAL A 414 1.62 -2.18 -28.37
CA VAL A 414 1.12 -3.26 -29.24
C VAL A 414 1.82 -4.59 -28.94
N PHE A 415 3.14 -4.55 -28.79
CA PHE A 415 3.95 -5.73 -28.45
C PHE A 415 3.52 -6.33 -27.09
N GLY A 416 3.45 -5.48 -26.05
CA GLY A 416 3.05 -5.94 -24.71
C GLY A 416 1.64 -6.51 -24.67
N LEU A 417 0.70 -5.92 -25.42
CA LEU A 417 -0.67 -6.42 -25.50
C LEU A 417 -0.73 -7.75 -26.24
N ALA A 418 0.01 -7.89 -27.35
CA ALA A 418 0.10 -9.14 -28.12
C ALA A 418 0.62 -10.30 -27.25
N GLU A 419 1.69 -10.06 -26.47
CA GLU A 419 2.22 -11.06 -25.55
C GLU A 419 1.20 -11.45 -24.46
N ARG A 420 0.58 -10.45 -23.85
CA ARG A 420 -0.37 -10.65 -22.74
C ARG A 420 -1.62 -11.42 -23.16
N MET A 421 -2.09 -11.21 -24.38
CA MET A 421 -3.27 -11.89 -24.93
C MET A 421 -2.93 -13.17 -25.70
N ASN A 422 -1.66 -13.44 -25.93
CA ASN A 422 -1.18 -14.55 -26.77
C ASN A 422 -1.80 -14.49 -28.19
N VAL A 423 -1.73 -13.33 -28.79
CA VAL A 423 -2.19 -13.06 -30.17
C VAL A 423 -1.06 -12.45 -30.99
N ASP A 424 -1.22 -12.37 -32.31
CA ASP A 424 -0.25 -11.71 -33.16
C ASP A 424 -0.29 -10.16 -33.00
N ARG A 425 0.75 -9.51 -33.46
CA ARG A 425 0.86 -8.03 -33.37
C ARG A 425 -0.22 -7.31 -34.17
N LYS A 426 -0.69 -7.91 -35.24
CA LYS A 426 -1.73 -7.33 -36.08
C LYS A 426 -3.06 -7.26 -35.32
N GLU A 427 -3.46 -8.37 -34.70
CA GLU A 427 -4.68 -8.42 -33.86
C GLU A 427 -4.60 -7.46 -32.69
N ALA A 428 -3.46 -7.39 -31.99
CA ALA A 428 -3.25 -6.47 -30.89
C ALA A 428 -3.34 -5.00 -31.34
N LYS A 429 -2.76 -4.68 -32.49
CA LYS A 429 -2.84 -3.34 -33.08
C LYS A 429 -4.27 -2.96 -33.47
N GLU A 430 -4.99 -3.87 -34.09
CA GLU A 430 -6.39 -3.66 -34.46
C GLU A 430 -7.27 -3.41 -33.22
N LEU A 431 -7.01 -4.12 -32.13
CA LEU A 431 -7.72 -3.92 -30.86
C LEU A 431 -7.41 -2.55 -30.25
N ILE A 432 -6.16 -2.13 -30.23
CA ILE A 432 -5.77 -0.80 -29.72
C ILE A 432 -6.36 0.31 -30.58
N ASP A 433 -6.27 0.19 -31.90
CA ASP A 433 -6.81 1.18 -32.83
C ASP A 433 -8.35 1.28 -32.70
N GLY A 434 -9.02 0.15 -32.60
CA GLY A 434 -10.46 0.07 -32.36
C GLY A 434 -10.88 0.66 -31.02
N TYR A 435 -10.07 0.45 -30.00
CA TYR A 435 -10.29 1.05 -28.66
C TYR A 435 -10.24 2.58 -28.72
N PHE A 436 -9.23 3.16 -29.35
CA PHE A 436 -9.11 4.62 -29.47
C PHE A 436 -10.11 5.22 -30.46
N GLU A 437 -10.54 4.48 -31.47
CA GLU A 437 -11.66 4.89 -32.32
C GLU A 437 -12.96 4.95 -31.51
N THR A 438 -13.16 3.99 -30.62
CA THR A 438 -14.32 3.93 -29.72
C THR A 438 -14.28 5.01 -28.64
N TYR A 439 -13.10 5.24 -28.08
CA TYR A 439 -12.87 6.21 -26.99
C TYR A 439 -11.83 7.26 -27.39
N PRO A 440 -12.16 8.17 -28.33
CA PRO A 440 -11.21 9.18 -28.78
C PRO A 440 -10.78 10.16 -27.67
N GLY A 441 -11.65 10.41 -26.69
CA GLY A 441 -11.34 11.24 -25.53
C GLY A 441 -10.24 10.64 -24.66
N VAL A 442 -10.16 9.32 -24.57
CA VAL A 442 -9.08 8.65 -23.83
C VAL A 442 -7.73 8.90 -24.49
N LYS A 443 -7.65 8.78 -25.82
CA LYS A 443 -6.41 9.09 -26.55
C LYS A 443 -5.98 10.53 -26.36
N ALA A 444 -6.92 11.46 -26.49
CA ALA A 444 -6.67 12.90 -26.28
C ALA A 444 -6.18 13.19 -24.86
N TYR A 445 -6.76 12.55 -23.84
CA TYR A 445 -6.32 12.66 -22.46
C TYR A 445 -4.90 12.14 -22.26
N MET A 446 -4.56 10.99 -22.83
CA MET A 446 -3.21 10.40 -22.74
C MET A 446 -2.16 11.33 -23.34
N ASP A 447 -2.41 11.85 -24.55
CA ASP A 447 -1.51 12.77 -25.22
C ASP A 447 -1.34 14.08 -24.43
N LYS A 448 -2.43 14.61 -23.88
CA LYS A 448 -2.40 15.80 -23.03
C LYS A 448 -1.62 15.58 -21.74
N SER A 449 -1.77 14.42 -21.11
CA SER A 449 -1.04 14.08 -19.88
C SER A 449 0.47 14.09 -20.11
N ILE A 450 0.93 13.53 -21.21
CA ILE A 450 2.34 13.57 -21.61
C ILE A 450 2.80 15.00 -21.87
N GLN A 451 2.01 15.78 -22.58
CA GLN A 451 2.31 17.19 -22.88
C GLN A 451 2.43 18.02 -21.59
N VAL A 452 1.48 17.89 -20.67
CA VAL A 452 1.52 18.59 -19.37
C VAL A 452 2.79 18.20 -18.59
N ALA A 453 3.14 16.92 -18.58
CA ALA A 453 4.36 16.46 -17.92
C ALA A 453 5.62 17.06 -18.56
N GLN A 454 5.67 17.17 -19.88
CA GLN A 454 6.77 17.81 -20.60
C GLN A 454 6.93 19.29 -20.28
N GLU A 455 5.81 20.00 -20.16
CA GLU A 455 5.79 21.44 -19.89
C GLU A 455 6.04 21.77 -18.42
N LYS A 456 5.41 21.04 -17.48
CA LYS A 456 5.44 21.32 -16.04
C LYS A 456 6.44 20.49 -15.25
N GLY A 457 6.87 19.35 -15.80
CA GLY A 457 7.73 18.39 -15.08
C GLY A 457 6.97 17.46 -14.14
N TYR A 458 5.65 17.57 -14.06
CA TYR A 458 4.80 16.75 -13.22
C TYR A 458 3.39 16.60 -13.80
N VAL A 459 2.66 15.61 -13.30
CA VAL A 459 1.22 15.43 -13.48
C VAL A 459 0.53 15.45 -12.12
N GLU A 460 -0.79 15.66 -12.11
CA GLU A 460 -1.57 15.80 -10.88
C GLU A 460 -2.78 14.87 -10.86
N THR A 461 -3.16 14.45 -9.64
CA THR A 461 -4.44 13.79 -9.37
C THR A 461 -5.58 14.82 -9.33
N ILE A 462 -6.81 14.33 -9.20
CA ILE A 462 -8.00 15.17 -9.00
C ILE A 462 -7.94 16.02 -7.72
N PHE A 463 -7.13 15.62 -6.74
CA PHE A 463 -6.89 16.38 -5.50
C PHE A 463 -5.56 17.12 -5.50
N HIS A 464 -4.96 17.31 -6.68
CA HIS A 464 -3.70 18.04 -6.88
C HIS A 464 -2.48 17.43 -6.22
N ARG A 465 -2.48 16.10 -6.05
CA ARG A 465 -1.28 15.34 -5.69
C ARG A 465 -0.34 15.32 -6.89
N LYS A 466 0.88 15.78 -6.72
CA LYS A 466 1.88 15.87 -7.79
C LYS A 466 2.71 14.61 -7.90
N ARG A 467 2.90 14.15 -9.13
CA ARG A 467 3.86 13.12 -9.50
C ARG A 467 4.92 13.77 -10.39
N PHE A 468 6.11 13.94 -9.87
CA PHE A 468 7.23 14.51 -10.64
C PHE A 468 7.82 13.47 -11.58
N LEU A 469 8.13 13.89 -12.81
CA LEU A 469 8.62 13.03 -13.88
C LEU A 469 9.89 13.66 -14.52
N PRO A 470 11.03 13.58 -13.82
CA PRO A 470 12.27 14.22 -14.30
C PRO A 470 12.77 13.63 -15.62
N ASP A 471 12.40 12.39 -15.93
CA ASP A 471 12.83 11.68 -17.14
C ASP A 471 11.90 11.86 -18.34
N ILE A 472 10.87 12.68 -18.24
CA ILE A 472 9.86 12.84 -19.30
C ILE A 472 10.47 13.33 -20.64
N ASN A 473 11.55 14.08 -20.59
CA ASN A 473 12.27 14.60 -21.74
C ASN A 473 13.60 13.88 -22.01
N SER A 474 13.81 12.70 -21.44
CA SER A 474 15.02 11.90 -21.63
C SER A 474 15.25 11.55 -23.11
N ARG A 475 16.50 11.62 -23.55
CA ARG A 475 16.90 11.17 -24.90
C ARG A 475 16.86 9.65 -25.05
N ASN A 476 16.96 8.93 -23.93
CA ASN A 476 16.83 7.48 -23.91
C ASN A 476 15.34 7.10 -24.04
N ALA A 477 14.97 6.46 -25.15
CA ALA A 477 13.60 6.10 -25.47
C ALA A 477 12.96 5.16 -24.44
N VAL A 478 13.71 4.26 -23.82
CA VAL A 478 13.23 3.32 -22.80
C VAL A 478 12.88 4.07 -21.50
N VAL A 479 13.79 4.94 -21.06
CA VAL A 479 13.62 5.78 -19.87
C VAL A 479 12.46 6.76 -20.07
N ARG A 480 12.42 7.44 -21.21
CA ARG A 480 11.33 8.36 -21.56
C ARG A 480 9.98 7.63 -21.62
N GLY A 481 9.92 6.47 -22.24
CA GLY A 481 8.70 5.67 -22.34
C GLY A 481 8.14 5.27 -20.98
N TYR A 482 8.98 4.96 -20.02
CA TYR A 482 8.56 4.69 -18.64
C TYR A 482 7.95 5.94 -18.00
N ALA A 483 8.58 7.11 -18.17
CA ALA A 483 8.04 8.38 -17.67
C ALA A 483 6.71 8.74 -18.34
N GLU A 484 6.57 8.52 -19.65
CA GLU A 484 5.32 8.74 -20.38
C GLU A 484 4.18 7.86 -19.86
N ARG A 485 4.44 6.59 -19.58
CA ARG A 485 3.46 5.68 -18.97
C ARG A 485 3.03 6.15 -17.58
N ASN A 486 3.96 6.64 -16.77
CA ASN A 486 3.66 7.21 -15.47
C ASN A 486 2.85 8.51 -15.58
N ALA A 487 3.09 9.33 -16.61
CA ALA A 487 2.31 10.54 -16.87
C ALA A 487 0.82 10.22 -17.11
N ILE A 488 0.53 9.12 -17.79
CA ILE A 488 -0.83 8.64 -18.05
C ILE A 488 -1.44 8.00 -16.80
N ASN A 489 -0.70 7.14 -16.14
CA ASN A 489 -1.22 6.30 -15.06
C ASN A 489 -1.29 7.00 -13.70
N ALA A 490 -0.31 7.85 -13.36
CA ALA A 490 -0.22 8.45 -12.04
C ALA A 490 -1.46 9.27 -11.63
N PRO A 491 -2.06 10.10 -12.51
CA PRO A 491 -3.30 10.79 -12.16
C PRO A 491 -4.45 9.84 -11.83
N ILE A 492 -4.53 8.72 -12.50
CA ILE A 492 -5.60 7.74 -12.32
C ILE A 492 -5.39 6.95 -11.02
N GLN A 493 -4.25 6.35 -10.87
CA GLN A 493 -3.92 5.54 -9.69
C GLN A 493 -3.87 6.39 -8.42
N GLY A 494 -3.29 7.59 -8.51
CA GLY A 494 -3.23 8.52 -7.39
C GLY A 494 -4.60 9.07 -7.00
N SER A 495 -5.47 9.35 -7.96
CA SER A 495 -6.84 9.78 -7.68
C SER A 495 -7.65 8.69 -6.98
N ALA A 496 -7.49 7.43 -7.39
CA ALA A 496 -8.11 6.30 -6.70
C ALA A 496 -7.63 6.19 -5.24
N ALA A 497 -6.33 6.37 -5.01
CA ALA A 497 -5.76 6.38 -3.66
C ALA A 497 -6.31 7.53 -2.81
N ASP A 498 -6.43 8.73 -3.38
CA ASP A 498 -6.98 9.89 -2.68
C ASP A 498 -8.46 9.67 -2.30
N ILE A 499 -9.24 9.12 -3.22
CA ILE A 499 -10.67 8.82 -2.99
C ILE A 499 -10.85 7.86 -1.83
N ILE A 500 -10.09 6.75 -1.78
CA ILE A 500 -10.23 5.78 -0.69
C ILE A 500 -9.78 6.37 0.65
N LYS A 501 -8.79 7.25 0.67
CA LYS A 501 -8.37 7.96 1.87
C LYS A 501 -9.47 8.86 2.42
N VAL A 502 -10.18 9.57 1.54
CA VAL A 502 -11.34 10.39 1.92
C VAL A 502 -12.44 9.50 2.51
N ALA A 503 -12.74 8.39 1.85
CA ALA A 503 -13.75 7.44 2.34
C ALA A 503 -13.39 6.89 3.73
N MET A 504 -12.13 6.48 3.93
CA MET A 504 -11.65 5.96 5.21
C MET A 504 -11.84 6.96 6.35
N ALA A 505 -11.47 8.21 6.13
CA ALA A 505 -11.61 9.26 7.15
C ALA A 505 -13.07 9.53 7.49
N ARG A 506 -13.96 9.58 6.51
CA ARG A 506 -15.40 9.81 6.72
C ARG A 506 -16.09 8.63 7.40
N ILE A 507 -15.75 7.40 7.04
CA ILE A 507 -16.26 6.19 7.69
C ILE A 507 -15.86 6.19 9.17
N TYR A 508 -14.58 6.42 9.44
CA TYR A 508 -14.07 6.49 10.80
C TYR A 508 -14.80 7.55 11.64
N GLN A 509 -14.95 8.75 11.10
CA GLN A 509 -15.67 9.85 11.76
C GLN A 509 -17.12 9.47 12.06
N ARG A 510 -17.84 8.85 11.13
CA ARG A 510 -19.22 8.40 11.34
C ARG A 510 -19.31 7.28 12.38
N PHE A 511 -18.37 6.36 12.39
CA PHE A 511 -18.33 5.33 13.43
C PHE A 511 -18.16 5.96 14.81
N GLN A 512 -17.30 6.97 14.96
CA GLN A 512 -17.13 7.70 16.21
C GLN A 512 -18.40 8.45 16.61
N THR A 513 -19.00 9.20 15.70
CA THR A 513 -20.18 10.03 15.95
C THR A 513 -21.40 9.21 16.30
N GLU A 514 -21.61 8.07 15.64
CA GLU A 514 -22.78 7.21 15.84
C GLU A 514 -22.55 6.10 16.88
N GLY A 515 -21.38 6.05 17.50
CA GLY A 515 -21.07 5.04 18.53
C GLY A 515 -20.99 3.61 17.98
N ILE A 516 -20.58 3.43 16.74
CA ILE A 516 -20.42 2.13 16.09
C ILE A 516 -19.20 1.41 16.68
N GLN A 517 -19.37 0.15 17.06
CA GLN A 517 -18.32 -0.70 17.63
C GLN A 517 -17.53 -1.48 16.57
N ALA A 518 -18.01 -1.52 15.34
CA ALA A 518 -17.29 -2.14 14.23
C ALA A 518 -15.88 -1.57 14.08
N LYS A 519 -14.95 -2.42 13.71
CA LYS A 519 -13.52 -2.07 13.55
C LYS A 519 -13.12 -2.16 12.09
N MET A 520 -12.53 -1.10 11.56
CA MET A 520 -11.78 -1.18 10.31
C MET A 520 -10.45 -1.87 10.61
N ILE A 521 -10.11 -2.92 9.88
CA ILE A 521 -8.95 -3.76 10.19
C ILE A 521 -7.90 -3.83 9.08
N LEU A 522 -8.29 -3.67 7.82
CA LEU A 522 -7.38 -3.71 6.68
C LEU A 522 -7.83 -2.76 5.58
N GLN A 523 -6.84 -2.24 4.87
CA GLN A 523 -7.00 -1.59 3.57
C GLN A 523 -6.07 -2.32 2.58
N VAL A 524 -6.63 -2.86 1.51
CA VAL A 524 -5.90 -3.62 0.48
C VAL A 524 -6.37 -3.17 -0.90
N HIS A 525 -5.50 -2.56 -1.68
CA HIS A 525 -5.82 -1.99 -2.99
C HIS A 525 -7.01 -1.00 -2.92
N ASP A 526 -8.15 -1.36 -3.48
CA ASP A 526 -9.38 -0.55 -3.48
C ASP A 526 -10.43 -1.07 -2.48
N GLU A 527 -10.00 -1.90 -1.56
CA GLU A 527 -10.84 -2.65 -0.61
C GLU A 527 -10.61 -2.19 0.83
N LEU A 528 -11.70 -2.11 1.57
CA LEU A 528 -11.71 -1.90 3.03
C LEU A 528 -12.32 -3.12 3.71
N ASN A 529 -11.69 -3.58 4.78
CA ASN A 529 -12.13 -4.75 5.54
C ASN A 529 -12.43 -4.40 6.99
N PHE A 530 -13.47 -5.01 7.53
CA PHE A 530 -14.01 -4.70 8.85
C PHE A 530 -14.35 -5.96 9.64
N SER A 531 -14.23 -5.86 10.95
CA SER A 531 -14.82 -6.79 11.91
C SER A 531 -16.07 -6.13 12.52
N VAL A 532 -17.25 -6.67 12.28
CA VAL A 532 -18.53 -6.01 12.55
C VAL A 532 -19.40 -6.84 13.49
N PRO A 533 -19.81 -6.32 14.65
CA PRO A 533 -20.81 -6.97 15.48
C PRO A 533 -22.08 -7.27 14.67
N VAL A 534 -22.66 -8.44 14.88
CA VAL A 534 -23.83 -8.91 14.11
C VAL A 534 -24.98 -7.91 14.15
N ASN A 535 -25.20 -7.26 15.31
CA ASN A 535 -26.26 -6.29 15.49
C ASN A 535 -26.03 -4.95 14.77
N GLU A 536 -24.82 -4.70 14.29
CA GLU A 536 -24.48 -3.48 13.54
C GLU A 536 -24.39 -3.71 12.03
N LYS A 537 -24.61 -4.93 11.56
CA LYS A 537 -24.42 -5.35 10.17
C LYS A 537 -25.04 -4.37 9.16
N GLU A 538 -26.33 -4.12 9.26
CA GLU A 538 -27.07 -3.30 8.31
C GLU A 538 -26.61 -1.83 8.33
N ARG A 539 -26.38 -1.30 9.53
CA ARG A 539 -25.97 0.09 9.69
C ARG A 539 -24.55 0.33 9.16
N VAL A 540 -23.63 -0.59 9.42
CA VAL A 540 -22.25 -0.51 8.93
C VAL A 540 -22.19 -0.60 7.40
N GLU A 541 -22.96 -1.53 6.81
CA GLU A 541 -23.05 -1.62 5.35
C GLU A 541 -23.53 -0.31 4.73
N GLU A 542 -24.59 0.27 5.28
CA GLU A 542 -25.13 1.56 4.83
C GLU A 542 -24.08 2.69 4.90
N ILE A 543 -23.42 2.83 6.06
CA ILE A 543 -22.40 3.87 6.27
C ILE A 543 -21.22 3.70 5.30
N VAL A 544 -20.68 2.50 5.21
CA VAL A 544 -19.46 2.23 4.42
C VAL A 544 -19.74 2.45 2.94
N ILE A 545 -20.81 1.90 2.41
CA ILE A 545 -21.16 2.05 0.99
C ILE A 545 -21.46 3.52 0.67
N GLU A 546 -22.23 4.20 1.51
CA GLU A 546 -22.55 5.60 1.31
C GLU A 546 -21.29 6.47 1.27
N GLU A 547 -20.38 6.33 2.23
CA GLU A 547 -19.18 7.15 2.28
C GLU A 547 -18.19 6.81 1.17
N MET A 548 -18.11 5.56 0.75
CA MET A 548 -17.28 5.18 -0.40
C MET A 548 -17.84 5.79 -1.69
N GLU A 549 -19.14 5.69 -1.93
CA GLU A 549 -19.78 6.18 -3.16
C GLU A 549 -19.87 7.70 -3.23
N LYS A 550 -19.92 8.39 -2.09
CA LYS A 550 -19.97 9.85 -2.00
C LYS A 550 -18.62 10.51 -1.74
N ALA A 551 -17.53 9.76 -1.73
CA ALA A 551 -16.21 10.29 -1.41
C ALA A 551 -15.77 11.40 -2.36
N TYR A 552 -16.13 11.31 -3.63
CA TYR A 552 -15.88 12.33 -4.63
C TYR A 552 -16.93 12.28 -5.73
N ARG A 553 -17.40 13.45 -6.17
CA ARG A 553 -18.37 13.55 -7.26
C ARG A 553 -17.68 13.67 -8.62
N MET A 554 -17.96 12.72 -9.50
CA MET A 554 -17.42 12.65 -10.86
C MET A 554 -18.53 12.64 -11.90
N HIS A 555 -18.15 12.73 -13.17
CA HIS A 555 -19.10 12.58 -14.31
C HIS A 555 -19.74 11.19 -14.35
N VAL A 556 -19.08 10.19 -13.79
CA VAL A 556 -19.64 8.86 -13.58
C VAL A 556 -19.70 8.58 -12.07
N PRO A 557 -20.73 7.90 -11.57
CA PRO A 557 -20.82 7.62 -10.13
C PRO A 557 -19.74 6.64 -9.68
N LEU A 558 -19.22 6.84 -8.48
CA LEU A 558 -18.46 5.82 -7.80
C LEU A 558 -19.42 4.72 -7.35
N LYS A 559 -18.98 3.46 -7.47
CA LYS A 559 -19.76 2.31 -7.05
C LYS A 559 -18.90 1.40 -6.19
N ALA A 560 -19.44 0.96 -5.05
CA ALA A 560 -18.81 0.03 -4.15
C ALA A 560 -19.65 -1.24 -4.05
N ASP A 561 -18.96 -2.38 -4.14
CA ASP A 561 -19.53 -3.71 -3.91
C ASP A 561 -19.11 -4.18 -2.53
N CYS A 562 -19.91 -5.03 -1.90
CA CYS A 562 -19.60 -5.54 -0.57
C CYS A 562 -20.00 -7.01 -0.41
N GLY A 563 -19.43 -7.63 0.62
CA GLY A 563 -19.75 -9.00 1.00
C GLY A 563 -19.54 -9.24 2.49
N TRP A 564 -20.21 -10.26 3.00
CA TRP A 564 -20.19 -10.69 4.39
C TRP A 564 -19.78 -12.14 4.50
N GLY A 565 -19.09 -12.49 5.56
CA GLY A 565 -18.70 -13.87 5.79
C GLY A 565 -18.07 -14.09 7.16
N LYS A 566 -17.61 -15.32 7.38
CA LYS A 566 -16.92 -15.72 8.61
C LYS A 566 -15.41 -15.51 8.51
N ASN A 567 -14.92 -15.16 7.36
CA ASN A 567 -13.52 -14.87 7.08
C ASN A 567 -13.41 -13.97 5.84
N TRP A 568 -12.21 -13.52 5.56
CA TRP A 568 -11.97 -12.62 4.41
C TRP A 568 -12.34 -13.25 3.06
N LEU A 569 -12.04 -14.54 2.87
CA LEU A 569 -12.37 -15.21 1.61
C LEU A 569 -13.88 -15.24 1.34
N GLU A 570 -14.68 -15.59 2.34
CA GLU A 570 -16.14 -15.63 2.19
C GLU A 570 -16.74 -14.24 1.94
N ALA A 571 -16.14 -13.20 2.53
CA ALA A 571 -16.62 -11.83 2.41
C ALA A 571 -16.25 -11.16 1.08
N HIS A 572 -15.19 -11.64 0.42
CA HIS A 572 -14.66 -11.01 -0.80
C HIS A 572 -15.41 -11.38 -2.07
#